data_eee206b8c18eb3cbb1ffbbcadea2cf2e
#
_entry.id   eee206b8c18eb3cbb1ffbbcadea2cf2e
#
_cell.length_a   1.000
_cell.length_b   1.000
_cell.length_c   1.000
_cell.angle_alpha   90.00
_cell.angle_beta   90.00
_cell.angle_gamma   90.00
#
_symmetry.space_group_name_H-M   'P 1'
#
loop_
_entity.id
_entity.type
_entity.pdbx_description
1 polymer ?
#
loop_
_entity_poly.entity_id
_entity_poly.type
_entity_poly.pdbx_seq_one_letter_code
_entity_poly.pdbx_strand_id
1 'polypeptide(L)'
;MRVRLFTDGGARGNPGPAAFGYVLEAEDGTVLAAHGEAIGVATNNVAEYRGLVAGLGRAAELQLGEVEVVSDSELLVKQMTGEYRVKNEALKQLSLEAARLARQLGKVSYTAVRREHNELADRLVNEALDAADLG
;
A
#
# COMPACT_ATOMS: atom_id res chain seq x y z
N MET A 1 20.28 -1.61 3.19
CA MET A 1 19.65 -2.38 2.10
C MET A 1 18.45 -1.63 1.57
N ARG A 2 18.37 -1.44 0.26
CA ARG A 2 17.24 -0.79 -0.39
C ARG A 2 16.20 -1.84 -0.76
N VAL A 3 14.95 -1.59 -0.41
CA VAL A 3 13.84 -2.50 -0.64
C VAL A 3 12.73 -1.76 -1.38
N ARG A 4 12.02 -2.45 -2.26
CA ARG A 4 10.80 -1.93 -2.88
C ARG A 4 9.59 -2.48 -2.15
N LEU A 5 8.66 -1.58 -1.87
CA LEU A 5 7.36 -1.93 -1.29
C LEU A 5 6.30 -1.67 -2.36
N PHE A 6 5.77 -2.74 -2.94
CA PHE A 6 4.65 -2.66 -3.87
C PHE A 6 3.36 -2.70 -3.06
N THR A 7 2.49 -1.71 -3.25
CA THR A 7 1.21 -1.65 -2.55
C THR A 7 0.07 -1.48 -3.53
N ASP A 8 -1.08 -2.05 -3.17
CA ASP A 8 -2.31 -1.89 -3.93
C ASP A 8 -3.50 -1.99 -3.00
N GLY A 9 -4.62 -1.47 -3.44
CA GLY A 9 -5.89 -1.57 -2.72
C GLY A 9 -7.03 -1.29 -3.67
N GLY A 10 -8.18 -1.88 -3.39
CA GLY A 10 -9.33 -1.66 -4.23
C GLY A 10 -10.62 -2.13 -3.58
N ALA A 11 -11.73 -1.70 -4.16
CA ALA A 11 -13.06 -2.09 -3.73
C ALA A 11 -13.87 -2.54 -4.93
N ARG A 12 -14.66 -3.57 -4.75
CA ARG A 12 -15.64 -4.03 -5.75
C ARG A 12 -16.92 -3.24 -5.54
N GLY A 13 -17.10 -2.16 -6.31
CA GLY A 13 -17.97 -1.05 -6.00
C GLY A 13 -17.22 -0.01 -5.18
N ASN A 14 -17.59 1.25 -5.24
CA ASN A 14 -16.84 2.31 -4.57
C ASN A 14 -17.79 3.28 -3.85
N PRO A 15 -18.15 3.03 -2.55
CA PRO A 15 -17.61 1.98 -1.70
C PRO A 15 -18.18 0.59 -1.97
N GLY A 16 -17.50 -0.43 -1.48
CA GLY A 16 -17.91 -1.82 -1.59
C GLY A 16 -16.92 -2.72 -0.86
N PRO A 17 -17.06 -4.05 -1.00
CA PRO A 17 -16.08 -4.97 -0.43
C PRO A 17 -14.68 -4.61 -0.90
N ALA A 18 -13.77 -4.39 0.03
CA ALA A 18 -12.44 -3.86 -0.25
C ALA A 18 -11.35 -4.72 0.35
N ALA A 19 -10.15 -4.59 -0.21
CA ALA A 19 -8.98 -5.31 0.25
C ALA A 19 -7.72 -4.53 -0.12
N PHE A 20 -6.61 -4.83 0.56
CA PHE A 20 -5.31 -4.33 0.20
C PHE A 20 -4.32 -5.46 0.03
N GLY A 21 -3.19 -5.17 -0.61
CA GLY A 21 -2.09 -6.10 -0.75
C GLY A 21 -0.77 -5.34 -0.74
N TYR A 22 0.28 -6.00 -0.23
CA TYR A 22 1.64 -5.47 -0.33
C TYR A 22 2.65 -6.57 -0.54
N VAL A 23 3.76 -6.21 -1.19
CA VAL A 23 4.90 -7.10 -1.41
C VAL A 23 6.17 -6.29 -1.10
N LEU A 24 7.00 -6.80 -0.20
CA LEU A 24 8.33 -6.26 0.06
C LEU A 24 9.34 -7.10 -0.69
N GLU A 25 10.11 -6.46 -1.56
CA GLU A 25 11.05 -7.14 -2.45
C GLU A 25 12.43 -6.53 -2.34
N ALA A 26 13.43 -7.38 -2.13
CA ALA A 26 14.84 -6.95 -2.10
C ALA A 26 15.32 -6.63 -3.52
N GLU A 27 16.49 -5.98 -3.62
CA GLU A 27 17.07 -5.57 -4.91
C GLU A 27 17.27 -6.75 -5.88
N ASP A 28 17.56 -7.93 -5.36
CA ASP A 28 17.75 -9.14 -6.18
C ASP A 28 16.45 -9.83 -6.57
N GLY A 29 15.30 -9.26 -6.20
CA GLY A 29 14.00 -9.84 -6.50
C GLY A 29 13.47 -10.81 -5.45
N THR A 30 14.21 -11.04 -4.36
CA THR A 30 13.75 -11.90 -3.27
C THR A 30 12.56 -11.24 -2.56
N VAL A 31 11.45 -11.97 -2.41
CA VAL A 31 10.29 -11.49 -1.67
C VAL A 31 10.54 -11.69 -0.19
N LEU A 32 10.62 -10.59 0.56
CA LEU A 32 10.86 -10.60 2.00
C LEU A 32 9.58 -10.78 2.79
N ALA A 33 8.48 -10.25 2.28
CA ALA A 33 7.15 -10.39 2.88
C ALA A 33 6.10 -10.05 1.84
N ALA A 34 4.93 -10.68 1.96
CA ALA A 34 3.80 -10.42 1.10
C ALA A 34 2.52 -10.73 1.88
N HIS A 35 1.48 -9.93 1.67
CA HIS A 35 0.22 -10.11 2.39
C HIS A 35 -0.93 -9.46 1.65
N GLY A 36 -2.09 -10.12 1.66
CA GLY A 36 -3.33 -9.57 1.15
C GLY A 36 -4.40 -9.74 2.22
N GLU A 37 -5.26 -8.73 2.37
CA GLU A 37 -6.26 -8.73 3.45
C GLU A 37 -7.54 -8.02 3.04
N ALA A 38 -8.69 -8.68 3.24
CA ALA A 38 -9.99 -8.07 3.08
C ALA A 38 -10.29 -7.17 4.29
N ILE A 39 -10.86 -6.00 4.05
CA ILE A 39 -11.10 -4.99 5.10
C ILE A 39 -12.57 -4.60 5.26
N GLY A 40 -13.50 -5.40 4.70
CA GLY A 40 -14.91 -5.06 4.73
C GLY A 40 -15.25 -4.00 3.71
N VAL A 41 -16.30 -3.22 3.95
CA VAL A 41 -16.75 -2.18 3.01
C VAL A 41 -15.91 -0.92 3.20
N ALA A 42 -15.29 -0.45 2.12
CA ALA A 42 -14.49 0.77 2.11
C ALA A 42 -14.40 1.32 0.69
N THR A 43 -13.82 2.51 0.54
CA THR A 43 -13.55 3.09 -0.78
C THR A 43 -12.21 2.57 -1.31
N ASN A 44 -11.99 2.71 -2.62
CA ASN A 44 -10.70 2.41 -3.25
C ASN A 44 -9.56 3.14 -2.54
N ASN A 45 -9.73 4.44 -2.29
CA ASN A 45 -8.67 5.26 -1.68
C ASN A 45 -8.32 4.80 -0.27
N VAL A 46 -9.32 4.44 0.53
CA VAL A 46 -9.07 3.90 1.88
C VAL A 46 -8.29 2.59 1.79
N ALA A 47 -8.68 1.70 0.88
CA ALA A 47 -8.00 0.42 0.70
C ALA A 47 -6.53 0.63 0.30
N GLU A 48 -6.26 1.56 -0.60
CA GLU A 48 -4.90 1.88 -1.04
C GLU A 48 -4.03 2.40 0.11
N TYR A 49 -4.57 3.31 0.93
CA TYR A 49 -3.84 3.81 2.10
C TYR A 49 -3.65 2.74 3.17
N ARG A 50 -4.63 1.85 3.35
CA ARG A 50 -4.50 0.73 4.28
C ARG A 50 -3.36 -0.21 3.86
N GLY A 51 -3.22 -0.45 2.55
CA GLY A 51 -2.10 -1.23 2.01
C GLY A 51 -0.75 -0.57 2.26
N LEU A 52 -0.68 0.75 2.07
CA LEU A 52 0.54 1.51 2.35
C LEU A 52 0.93 1.44 3.83
N VAL A 53 -0.02 1.69 4.73
CA VAL A 53 0.24 1.64 6.18
C VAL A 53 0.68 0.23 6.60
N ALA A 54 0.00 -0.80 6.12
CA ALA A 54 0.35 -2.18 6.46
C ALA A 54 1.74 -2.56 5.96
N GLY A 55 2.06 -2.17 4.72
CA GLY A 55 3.37 -2.46 4.13
C GLY A 55 4.50 -1.72 4.82
N LEU A 56 4.33 -0.43 5.11
CA LEU A 56 5.32 0.35 5.85
C LEU A 56 5.50 -0.20 7.28
N GLY A 57 4.41 -0.63 7.91
CA GLY A 57 4.47 -1.26 9.22
C GLY A 57 5.28 -2.54 9.20
N ARG A 58 5.10 -3.36 8.16
CA ARG A 58 5.88 -4.59 8.01
C ARG A 58 7.36 -4.30 7.79
N ALA A 59 7.66 -3.29 6.97
CA ALA A 59 9.03 -2.85 6.74
C ALA A 59 9.70 -2.39 8.04
N ALA A 60 8.96 -1.67 8.88
CA ALA A 60 9.45 -1.23 10.19
C ALA A 60 9.72 -2.42 11.12
N GLU A 61 8.85 -3.43 11.14
CA GLU A 61 9.06 -4.65 11.93
C GLU A 61 10.34 -5.37 11.49
N LEU A 62 10.63 -5.38 10.19
CA LEU A 62 11.83 -6.00 9.64
C LEU A 62 13.06 -5.10 9.75
N GLN A 63 12.90 -3.90 10.30
CA GLN A 63 13.98 -2.93 10.54
C GLN A 63 14.72 -2.55 9.24
N LEU A 64 13.95 -2.38 8.16
CA LEU A 64 14.49 -1.93 6.87
C LEU A 64 14.74 -0.43 6.93
N GLY A 65 15.87 0.02 6.43
CA GLY A 65 16.27 1.44 6.54
C GLY A 65 15.93 2.29 5.33
N GLU A 66 15.84 1.69 4.16
CA GLU A 66 15.54 2.40 2.92
C GLU A 66 14.47 1.65 2.13
N VAL A 67 13.34 2.32 1.88
CA VAL A 67 12.20 1.73 1.20
C VAL A 67 11.73 2.63 0.07
N GLU A 68 11.60 2.07 -1.11
CA GLU A 68 10.94 2.73 -2.23
C GLU A 68 9.52 2.17 -2.33
N VAL A 69 8.52 3.01 -2.08
CA VAL A 69 7.11 2.64 -2.25
C VAL A 69 6.76 2.74 -3.73
N VAL A 70 6.19 1.68 -4.27
CA VAL A 70 5.74 1.62 -5.67
C VAL A 70 4.23 1.40 -5.66
N SER A 71 3.49 2.30 -6.28
CA SER A 71 2.02 2.26 -6.31
C SER A 71 1.52 2.66 -7.69
N ASP A 72 0.38 2.10 -8.12
CA ASP A 72 -0.27 2.53 -9.35
C ASP A 72 -1.29 3.66 -9.09
N SER A 73 -1.41 4.12 -7.85
CA SER A 73 -2.23 5.28 -7.51
C SER A 73 -1.41 6.56 -7.57
N GLU A 74 -1.52 7.31 -8.64
CA GLU A 74 -0.88 8.63 -8.75
C GLU A 74 -1.33 9.57 -7.65
N LEU A 75 -2.61 9.51 -7.28
CA LEU A 75 -3.16 10.35 -6.23
C LEU A 75 -2.45 10.10 -4.89
N LEU A 76 -2.30 8.83 -4.50
CA LEU A 76 -1.62 8.47 -3.27
C LEU A 76 -0.18 8.97 -3.27
N VAL A 77 0.54 8.72 -4.37
CA VAL A 77 1.94 9.17 -4.50
C VAL A 77 2.05 10.69 -4.37
N LYS A 78 1.20 11.42 -5.06
CA LYS A 78 1.22 12.89 -5.01
C LYS A 78 0.83 13.42 -3.64
N GLN A 79 -0.07 12.76 -2.94
CA GLN A 79 -0.43 13.13 -1.57
C GLN A 79 0.71 12.86 -0.60
N MET A 80 1.37 11.70 -0.73
CA MET A 80 2.46 11.35 0.19
C MET A 80 3.74 12.15 -0.05
N THR A 81 3.95 12.64 -1.28
CA THR A 81 5.10 13.51 -1.59
C THR A 81 4.81 15.00 -1.30
N GLY A 82 3.59 15.32 -0.89
CA GLY A 82 3.21 16.69 -0.56
C GLY A 82 2.76 17.55 -1.73
N GLU A 83 2.70 16.98 -2.94
CA GLU A 83 2.21 17.71 -4.13
C GLU A 83 0.72 18.04 -4.02
N TYR A 84 -0.08 17.09 -3.49
CA TYR A 84 -1.51 17.26 -3.30
C TYR A 84 -1.86 17.18 -1.83
N ARG A 85 -2.81 18.02 -1.43
CA ARG A 85 -3.32 18.02 -0.05
C ARG A 85 -4.31 16.88 0.15
N VAL A 86 -4.26 16.22 1.32
CA VAL A 86 -5.25 15.22 1.72
C VAL A 86 -6.38 15.95 2.44
N LYS A 87 -7.55 16.03 1.81
CA LYS A 87 -8.71 16.77 2.35
C LYS A 87 -9.69 15.88 3.10
N ASN A 88 -9.82 14.62 2.68
CA ASN A 88 -10.72 13.66 3.32
C ASN A 88 -10.15 13.27 4.69
N GLU A 89 -10.98 13.36 5.73
CA GLU A 89 -10.54 13.13 7.11
C GLU A 89 -10.03 11.70 7.34
N ALA A 90 -10.72 10.69 6.79
CA ALA A 90 -10.29 9.30 6.94
C ALA A 90 -8.94 9.06 6.27
N LEU A 91 -8.74 9.60 5.07
CA LEU A 91 -7.47 9.50 4.36
C LEU A 91 -6.37 10.29 5.06
N LYS A 92 -6.73 11.42 5.65
CA LYS A 92 -5.77 12.24 6.40
C LYS A 92 -5.18 11.46 7.57
N GLN A 93 -6.01 10.76 8.34
CA GLN A 93 -5.54 9.94 9.45
C GLN A 93 -4.59 8.84 8.96
N LEU A 94 -4.96 8.15 7.88
CA LEU A 94 -4.12 7.10 7.31
C LEU A 94 -2.80 7.67 6.75
N SER A 95 -2.84 8.83 6.10
CA SER A 95 -1.63 9.47 5.57
C SER A 95 -0.68 9.89 6.67
N LEU A 96 -1.20 10.36 7.80
CA LEU A 96 -0.39 10.71 8.98
C LEU A 96 0.26 9.48 9.60
N GLU A 97 -0.46 8.37 9.66
CA GLU A 97 0.07 7.09 10.13
C GLU A 97 1.20 6.60 9.22
N ALA A 98 0.99 6.67 7.90
CA ALA A 98 2.02 6.31 6.92
C ALA A 98 3.25 7.20 7.06
N ALA A 99 3.07 8.50 7.26
CA ALA A 99 4.19 9.43 7.45
C ALA A 99 4.97 9.13 8.74
N ARG A 100 4.27 8.76 9.81
CA ARG A 100 4.90 8.36 11.07
C ARG A 100 5.78 7.12 10.88
N LEU A 101 5.26 6.11 10.19
CA LEU A 101 6.02 4.88 9.90
C LEU A 101 7.21 5.18 8.99
N ALA A 102 7.05 6.04 8.00
CA ALA A 102 8.13 6.44 7.10
C ALA A 102 9.28 7.10 7.88
N ARG A 103 8.97 7.95 8.85
CA ARG A 103 9.99 8.56 9.71
C ARG A 103 10.73 7.53 10.54
N GLN A 104 10.02 6.50 10.99
CA GLN A 104 10.60 5.39 11.74
C GLN A 104 11.63 4.60 10.91
N LEU A 105 11.33 4.43 9.62
CA LEU A 105 12.21 3.70 8.69
C LEU A 105 13.46 4.49 8.33
N GLY A 106 13.36 5.79 8.21
CA GLY A 106 14.47 6.66 7.85
C GLY A 106 14.32 7.24 6.44
N LYS A 107 14.60 6.47 5.40
CA LYS A 107 14.50 6.95 4.02
C LYS A 107 13.39 6.22 3.26
N VAL A 108 12.35 6.96 2.90
CA VAL A 108 11.22 6.41 2.13
C VAL A 108 10.98 7.33 0.94
N SER A 109 10.91 6.73 -0.24
CA SER A 109 10.54 7.43 -1.48
C SER A 109 9.28 6.80 -2.07
N TYR A 110 8.61 7.53 -2.97
CA TYR A 110 7.35 7.11 -3.58
C TYR A 110 7.45 7.23 -5.08
N THR A 111 7.05 6.19 -5.80
CA THR A 111 7.09 6.13 -7.24
C THR A 111 5.74 5.63 -7.77
N ALA A 112 5.14 6.38 -8.69
CA ALA A 112 3.93 5.95 -9.37
C ALA A 112 4.30 5.14 -10.60
N VAL A 113 3.62 4.01 -10.80
CA VAL A 113 3.83 3.15 -11.96
C VAL A 113 2.48 2.81 -12.59
N ARG A 114 2.50 2.27 -13.80
CA ARG A 114 1.29 1.75 -14.42
C ARG A 114 0.91 0.43 -13.75
N ARG A 115 -0.38 0.08 -13.82
CA ARG A 115 -0.92 -1.13 -13.19
C ARG A 115 -0.16 -2.39 -13.59
N GLU A 116 0.27 -2.51 -14.85
CA GLU A 116 1.01 -3.67 -15.33
C GLU A 116 2.35 -3.88 -14.62
N HIS A 117 2.86 -2.86 -13.94
CA HIS A 117 4.10 -2.94 -13.15
C HIS A 117 3.83 -3.14 -11.66
N ASN A 118 2.58 -3.44 -11.28
CA ASN A 118 2.17 -3.67 -9.90
C ASN A 118 1.32 -4.94 -9.76
N GLU A 119 1.61 -5.93 -10.59
CA GLU A 119 0.77 -7.14 -10.72
C GLU A 119 0.69 -8.01 -9.46
N LEU A 120 1.79 -8.16 -8.74
CA LEU A 120 1.80 -9.02 -7.54
C LEU A 120 0.90 -8.47 -6.45
N ALA A 121 0.98 -7.17 -6.17
CA ALA A 121 0.13 -6.54 -5.17
C ALA A 121 -1.34 -6.57 -5.61
N ASP A 122 -1.61 -6.32 -6.90
CA ASP A 122 -2.96 -6.40 -7.46
C ASP A 122 -3.54 -7.82 -7.31
N ARG A 123 -2.75 -8.83 -7.58
CA ARG A 123 -3.17 -10.23 -7.41
C ARG A 123 -3.57 -10.52 -5.97
N LEU A 124 -2.80 -10.04 -5.00
CA LEU A 124 -3.10 -10.25 -3.58
C LEU A 124 -4.42 -9.58 -3.18
N VAL A 125 -4.71 -8.40 -3.73
CA VAL A 125 -6.01 -7.73 -3.53
C VAL A 125 -7.15 -8.61 -4.04
N ASN A 126 -7.05 -9.10 -5.27
CA ASN A 126 -8.09 -9.90 -5.88
C ASN A 126 -8.29 -11.23 -5.18
N GLU A 127 -7.19 -11.89 -4.79
CA GLU A 127 -7.27 -13.13 -4.02
C GLU A 127 -7.95 -12.94 -2.68
N ALA A 128 -7.66 -11.83 -1.99
CA ALA A 128 -8.29 -11.51 -0.71
C ALA A 128 -9.79 -11.25 -0.87
N LEU A 129 -10.17 -10.52 -1.93
CA LEU A 129 -11.59 -10.27 -2.22
C LEU A 129 -12.33 -11.56 -2.58
N ASP A 130 -11.73 -12.43 -3.39
CA ASP A 130 -12.32 -13.70 -3.78
C ASP A 130 -12.49 -14.60 -2.56
N ALA A 131 -11.51 -14.66 -1.69
CA ALA A 131 -11.59 -15.46 -0.45
C ALA A 131 -12.70 -14.94 0.47
N ALA A 132 -12.86 -13.63 0.57
CA ALA A 132 -13.92 -13.02 1.39
C ALA A 132 -15.31 -13.34 0.85
N ASP A 133 -15.47 -13.42 -0.48
CA ASP A 133 -16.76 -13.77 -1.11
C ASP A 133 -17.18 -15.21 -0.81
N LEU A 134 -16.22 -16.10 -0.57
CA LEU A 134 -16.49 -17.51 -0.27
C LEU A 134 -16.84 -17.74 1.20
N GLY A 135 -16.50 -16.78 2.04
CA GLY A 135 -16.76 -16.82 3.46
C GLY A 135 -18.02 -16.07 3.80
#